data_e5790fea5e412fc70c12b04cee2b1223
#
_entry.id   e5790fea5e412fc70c12b04cee2b1223
#
_cell.length_a   1.000
_cell.length_b   1.000
_cell.length_c   1.000
_cell.angle_alpha   90.00
_cell.angle_beta   90.00
_cell.angle_gamma   90.00
#
_symmetry.space_group_name_H-M   'P 1'
#
loop_
_entity.id
_entity.type
_entity.pdbx_description
1 polymer ?
#
loop_
_entity_poly.entity_id
_entity_poly.type
_entity_poly.pdbx_seq_one_letter_code
_entity_poly.pdbx_strand_id
1 'polypeptide(L)'
;MPSTCHRYRPAIGILLALVGLMPLAGARAQESPGQGTAAPVTPTADQVAQLTDMAAPAPVPSAEDSGMQAFLMTLRAKAGAMGIGGDLFDSTVAGLRFNARVIRLDRSQPGGNPASTTASAAPDFAPYAAAHVDAVRINMGRARYGRLRPLLAGIEQKTGVPERIMLAIFGHESGYGTFTGNFDLLQSLATLAYEGRRRDLFSAEFLNAMLLLQRGVPRERLKGSWAGATGYPQFLPSVYLRTGIDGDGDGKVDIWGSELDTLASIGNYLRDAGWKAGTPWGVAVRVPDALDRTSLVSPLRPVTCPRVYARHSRWLTIAEWRALGVQMVGNPVPADGELATLIEPDGQGRTAYLLTTNFRSILDYNCSNFYALSVGMLGDAIAE
;
A
#
# COMPACT_ATOMS: atom_id res chain seq x y z
N MET A 1 -28.31 -28.87 9.55
CA MET A 1 -28.26 -27.39 9.53
C MET A 1 -26.83 -26.98 9.86
N PRO A 2 -26.01 -26.51 8.90
CA PRO A 2 -24.70 -25.98 9.21
C PRO A 2 -24.80 -24.45 9.35
N SER A 3 -24.34 -23.98 10.47
CA SER A 3 -24.23 -22.57 10.86
C SER A 3 -23.15 -21.87 10.01
N THR A 4 -23.57 -20.99 9.09
CA THR A 4 -22.68 -20.12 8.30
C THR A 4 -22.17 -18.97 9.18
N CYS A 5 -20.98 -19.12 9.70
CA CYS A 5 -20.25 -18.05 10.38
C CYS A 5 -19.82 -17.02 9.32
N HIS A 6 -20.59 -15.95 9.14
CA HIS A 6 -20.22 -14.79 8.33
C HIS A 6 -19.09 -14.05 9.04
N ARG A 7 -17.86 -14.27 8.60
CA ARG A 7 -16.70 -13.48 9.02
C ARG A 7 -16.81 -12.09 8.41
N TYR A 8 -17.11 -11.12 9.27
CA TYR A 8 -17.04 -9.69 8.95
C TYR A 8 -15.60 -9.33 8.57
N ARG A 9 -15.35 -9.01 7.31
CA ARG A 9 -14.09 -8.46 6.81
C ARG A 9 -14.23 -6.94 6.72
N PRO A 10 -13.57 -6.13 7.56
CA PRO A 10 -13.47 -4.71 7.29
C PRO A 10 -12.48 -4.53 6.12
N ALA A 11 -12.99 -4.18 4.96
CA ALA A 11 -12.15 -3.73 3.87
C ALA A 11 -11.61 -2.34 4.20
N ILE A 12 -10.32 -2.25 4.38
CA ILE A 12 -9.60 -1.04 4.72
C ILE A 12 -9.13 -0.41 3.42
N GLY A 13 -9.96 0.43 2.83
CA GLY A 13 -9.53 1.31 1.73
C GLY A 13 -8.56 2.36 2.25
N ILE A 14 -7.26 2.11 2.17
CA ILE A 14 -6.23 3.11 2.45
C ILE A 14 -5.97 3.86 1.16
N LEU A 15 -6.38 5.12 1.13
CA LEU A 15 -5.97 6.06 0.12
C LEU A 15 -4.51 6.45 0.44
N LEU A 16 -3.53 5.74 -0.14
CA LEU A 16 -2.13 6.12 -0.05
C LEU A 16 -1.94 7.48 -0.72
N ALA A 17 -1.42 8.42 0.05
CA ALA A 17 -1.09 9.75 -0.43
C ALA A 17 0.03 9.66 -1.47
N LEU A 18 -0.22 10.19 -2.66
CA LEU A 18 0.80 10.52 -3.66
C LEU A 18 1.94 11.29 -2.99
N VAL A 19 3.10 10.66 -2.84
CA VAL A 19 4.35 11.35 -2.54
C VAL A 19 4.78 12.03 -3.83
N GLY A 20 4.60 13.34 -3.90
CA GLY A 20 5.07 14.16 -5.01
C GLY A 20 6.58 14.02 -5.17
N LEU A 21 7.03 13.56 -6.32
CA LEU A 21 8.42 13.57 -6.75
C LEU A 21 8.88 15.03 -6.89
N MET A 22 9.79 15.48 -6.02
CA MET A 22 10.61 16.65 -6.30
C MET A 22 11.74 16.26 -7.27
N PRO A 23 12.12 17.14 -8.22
CA PRO A 23 13.19 16.83 -9.18
C PRO A 23 14.55 16.77 -8.47
N LEU A 24 15.32 15.74 -8.76
CA LEU A 24 16.72 15.57 -8.36
C LEU A 24 17.59 16.62 -9.06
N ALA A 25 18.13 17.56 -8.29
CA ALA A 25 19.23 18.40 -8.71
C ALA A 25 20.53 17.56 -8.74
N GLY A 26 21.25 17.61 -9.85
CA GLY A 26 22.42 16.79 -10.09
C GLY A 26 23.56 17.03 -9.11
N ALA A 27 24.09 15.96 -8.55
CA ALA A 27 25.34 15.95 -7.80
C ALA A 27 26.52 15.65 -8.77
N ARG A 28 27.44 16.61 -8.88
CA ARG A 28 28.74 16.45 -9.56
C ARG A 28 29.64 15.56 -8.71
N ALA A 29 30.28 14.61 -9.34
CA ALA A 29 31.38 13.83 -8.78
C ALA A 29 32.59 14.74 -8.50
N GLN A 30 33.17 14.60 -7.29
CA GLN A 30 34.46 15.17 -6.94
C GLN A 30 35.48 14.06 -6.66
N GLU A 31 36.60 14.17 -7.34
CA GLU A 31 37.76 13.27 -7.28
C GLU A 31 38.45 13.31 -5.90
N SER A 32 38.98 12.16 -5.49
CA SER A 32 39.82 12.02 -4.29
C SER A 32 41.26 12.33 -4.57
N PRO A 33 42.01 12.97 -3.65
CA PRO A 33 43.45 12.82 -3.59
C PRO A 33 43.96 12.32 -2.22
N GLY A 34 44.89 11.36 -2.28
CA GLY A 34 46.12 11.35 -1.52
C GLY A 34 46.08 11.08 -0.02
N GLN A 35 46.71 9.97 0.36
CA GLN A 35 47.08 9.59 1.74
C GLN A 35 48.06 10.60 2.34
N GLY A 36 47.69 11.12 3.56
CA GLY A 36 48.56 11.92 4.39
C GLY A 36 48.47 11.45 5.86
N THR A 37 49.60 11.26 6.48
CA THR A 37 49.84 10.81 7.88
C THR A 37 49.07 11.64 8.91
N ALA A 38 48.39 10.97 9.83
CA ALA A 38 47.56 11.59 10.88
C ALA A 38 48.40 12.26 12.01
N ALA A 39 48.16 13.53 12.23
CA ALA A 39 48.48 14.25 13.47
C ALA A 39 47.30 14.13 14.47
N PRO A 40 47.51 14.28 15.78
CA PRO A 40 46.44 14.17 16.78
C PRO A 40 45.41 15.28 16.58
N VAL A 41 44.16 14.86 16.32
CA VAL A 41 43.03 15.74 16.04
C VAL A 41 42.44 16.22 17.34
N THR A 42 42.61 17.52 17.64
CA THR A 42 41.83 18.20 18.69
C THR A 42 40.36 18.29 18.20
N PRO A 43 39.37 17.91 19.01
CA PRO A 43 37.97 17.95 18.55
C PRO A 43 37.57 19.40 18.22
N THR A 44 36.88 19.59 17.10
CA THR A 44 36.40 20.90 16.68
C THR A 44 35.23 21.36 17.57
N ALA A 45 34.96 22.68 17.60
CA ALA A 45 33.85 23.25 18.35
C ALA A 45 32.51 22.58 18.04
N ASP A 46 32.29 22.11 16.79
CA ASP A 46 31.07 21.37 16.38
C ASP A 46 31.03 19.96 16.96
N GLN A 47 32.17 19.28 17.15
CA GLN A 47 32.22 17.98 17.81
C GLN A 47 31.98 18.08 19.31
N VAL A 48 32.46 19.19 19.95
CA VAL A 48 32.18 19.49 21.37
C VAL A 48 30.70 19.86 21.54
N ALA A 49 30.08 20.58 20.60
CA ALA A 49 28.66 20.90 20.60
C ALA A 49 27.79 19.64 20.46
N GLN A 50 28.19 18.67 19.63
CA GLN A 50 27.49 17.38 19.51
C GLN A 50 27.59 16.50 20.76
N LEU A 51 28.71 16.59 21.52
CA LEU A 51 28.88 15.89 22.80
C LEU A 51 28.08 16.54 23.94
N THR A 52 27.82 17.83 23.88
CA THR A 52 26.98 18.56 24.86
C THR A 52 25.49 18.36 24.58
N ASP A 53 25.08 18.09 23.33
CA ASP A 53 23.68 17.78 22.96
C ASP A 53 23.23 16.39 23.46
N MET A 54 24.17 15.47 23.73
CA MET A 54 23.86 14.15 24.32
C MET A 54 23.47 14.20 25.82
N ALA A 55 23.59 15.35 26.48
CA ALA A 55 23.29 15.54 27.91
C ALA A 55 22.06 16.45 28.15
N ALA A 56 21.33 16.83 27.10
CA ALA A 56 20.09 17.58 27.28
C ALA A 56 19.04 16.71 27.99
N PRO A 57 18.41 17.21 29.09
CA PRO A 57 17.34 16.47 29.76
C PRO A 57 16.24 16.15 28.74
N ALA A 58 15.68 14.93 28.83
CA ALA A 58 14.58 14.51 27.95
C ALA A 58 13.48 15.60 27.95
N PRO A 59 13.00 16.04 26.78
CA PRO A 59 12.03 17.13 26.72
C PRO A 59 10.79 16.77 27.55
N VAL A 60 10.32 17.72 28.35
CA VAL A 60 9.11 17.57 29.17
C VAL A 60 7.93 17.30 28.22
N PRO A 61 7.11 16.27 28.48
CA PRO A 61 5.95 15.97 27.64
C PRO A 61 5.01 17.18 27.50
N SER A 62 4.52 17.44 26.29
CA SER A 62 3.49 18.45 26.05
C SER A 62 2.14 18.01 26.61
N ALA A 63 1.15 18.91 26.63
CA ALA A 63 -0.21 18.56 27.00
C ALA A 63 -0.82 17.50 26.05
N GLU A 64 -0.50 17.60 24.75
CA GLU A 64 -0.90 16.62 23.74
C GLU A 64 -0.22 15.27 23.97
N ASP A 65 1.06 15.24 24.34
CA ASP A 65 1.76 13.99 24.68
C ASP A 65 1.07 13.30 25.86
N SER A 66 0.82 14.05 26.93
CA SER A 66 0.17 13.54 28.14
C SER A 66 -1.26 13.05 27.86
N GLY A 67 -2.03 13.80 27.08
CA GLY A 67 -3.38 13.41 26.66
C GLY A 67 -3.38 12.15 25.80
N MET A 68 -2.46 12.03 24.82
CA MET A 68 -2.31 10.84 24.01
C MET A 68 -1.89 9.63 24.83
N GLN A 69 -0.92 9.77 25.72
CA GLN A 69 -0.47 8.68 26.60
C GLN A 69 -1.62 8.22 27.53
N ALA A 70 -2.37 9.14 28.13
CA ALA A 70 -3.54 8.80 28.95
C ALA A 70 -4.62 8.04 28.15
N PHE A 71 -4.88 8.48 26.91
CA PHE A 71 -5.77 7.76 26.00
C PHE A 71 -5.26 6.35 25.72
N LEU A 72 -3.97 6.18 25.35
CA LEU A 72 -3.38 4.88 25.05
C LEU A 72 -3.46 3.92 26.26
N MET A 73 -3.32 4.42 27.49
CA MET A 73 -3.47 3.61 28.69
C MET A 73 -4.86 2.99 28.79
N THR A 74 -5.90 3.58 28.20
CA THR A 74 -7.25 2.94 28.13
C THR A 74 -7.24 1.66 27.29
N LEU A 75 -6.25 1.48 26.41
CA LEU A 75 -6.10 0.30 25.56
C LEU A 75 -5.33 -0.85 26.25
N ARG A 76 -4.75 -0.61 27.42
CA ARG A 76 -3.86 -1.56 28.12
C ARG A 76 -4.49 -2.93 28.37
N ALA A 77 -5.74 -2.96 28.82
CA ALA A 77 -6.45 -4.21 29.05
C ALA A 77 -6.63 -5.02 27.75
N LYS A 78 -6.96 -4.32 26.64
CA LYS A 78 -7.08 -4.94 25.31
C LYS A 78 -5.74 -5.45 24.79
N ALA A 79 -4.65 -4.71 25.03
CA ALA A 79 -3.29 -5.14 24.72
C ALA A 79 -2.94 -6.45 25.45
N GLY A 80 -3.21 -6.55 26.75
CA GLY A 80 -3.00 -7.76 27.53
C GLY A 80 -3.81 -8.96 27.00
N ALA A 81 -5.06 -8.73 26.62
CA ALA A 81 -5.90 -9.77 26.01
C ALA A 81 -5.37 -10.25 24.64
N MET A 82 -4.56 -9.44 23.94
CA MET A 82 -3.87 -9.81 22.71
C MET A 82 -2.48 -10.46 22.95
N GLY A 83 -2.07 -10.63 24.21
CA GLY A 83 -0.78 -11.23 24.59
C GLY A 83 0.40 -10.24 24.59
N ILE A 84 0.13 -8.93 24.62
CA ILE A 84 1.16 -7.89 24.74
C ILE A 84 1.51 -7.74 26.22
N GLY A 85 2.80 -7.88 26.58
CA GLY A 85 3.29 -7.75 27.94
C GLY A 85 3.07 -6.34 28.49
N GLY A 86 2.66 -6.25 29.79
CA GLY A 86 2.35 -4.97 30.42
C GLY A 86 3.53 -4.01 30.44
N ASP A 87 4.72 -4.49 30.77
CA ASP A 87 5.96 -3.68 30.84
C ASP A 87 6.35 -3.15 29.45
N LEU A 88 6.22 -3.97 28.40
CA LEU A 88 6.45 -3.55 27.02
C LEU A 88 5.47 -2.47 26.61
N PHE A 89 4.19 -2.64 26.95
CA PHE A 89 3.17 -1.66 26.64
C PHE A 89 3.43 -0.34 27.35
N ASP A 90 3.62 -0.37 28.66
CA ASP A 90 3.80 0.82 29.51
C ASP A 90 5.06 1.60 29.10
N SER A 91 6.20 0.92 28.91
CA SER A 91 7.45 1.57 28.50
C SER A 91 7.37 2.16 27.07
N THR A 92 6.68 1.46 26.15
CA THR A 92 6.48 2.00 24.79
C THR A 92 5.60 3.24 24.83
N VAL A 93 4.45 3.21 25.52
CA VAL A 93 3.54 4.36 25.63
C VAL A 93 4.22 5.57 26.26
N ALA A 94 4.99 5.39 27.31
CA ALA A 94 5.74 6.47 27.97
C ALA A 94 6.74 7.18 27.02
N GLY A 95 7.30 6.44 26.06
CA GLY A 95 8.23 6.97 25.07
C GLY A 95 7.58 7.69 23.87
N LEU A 96 6.26 7.56 23.68
CA LEU A 96 5.57 8.16 22.53
C LEU A 96 5.34 9.65 22.70
N ARG A 97 5.40 10.37 21.59
CA ARG A 97 5.12 11.81 21.50
C ARG A 97 4.07 12.05 20.42
N PHE A 98 3.20 13.04 20.65
CA PHE A 98 2.21 13.47 19.68
C PHE A 98 2.90 14.08 18.44
N ASN A 99 2.46 13.73 17.25
CA ASN A 99 3.05 14.20 16.00
C ASN A 99 2.06 15.04 15.18
N ALA A 100 2.10 16.35 15.36
CA ALA A 100 1.22 17.29 14.66
C ALA A 100 1.38 17.23 13.12
N ARG A 101 2.56 16.80 12.60
CA ARG A 101 2.76 16.61 11.15
C ARG A 101 1.89 15.49 10.60
N VAL A 102 1.75 14.39 11.35
CA VAL A 102 0.86 13.28 11.00
C VAL A 102 -0.58 13.78 10.83
N ILE A 103 -1.07 14.60 11.77
CA ILE A 103 -2.43 15.15 11.69
C ILE A 103 -2.60 16.09 10.49
N ARG A 104 -1.61 16.96 10.21
CA ARG A 104 -1.69 17.81 9.01
C ARG A 104 -1.77 16.99 7.74
N LEU A 105 -0.99 15.92 7.60
CA LEU A 105 -1.00 15.03 6.45
C LEU A 105 -2.34 14.27 6.33
N ASP A 106 -2.89 13.81 7.45
CA ASP A 106 -4.20 13.13 7.48
C ASP A 106 -5.34 14.05 7.03
N ARG A 107 -5.34 15.31 7.49
CA ARG A 107 -6.35 16.31 7.12
C ARG A 107 -6.21 16.85 5.69
N SER A 108 -5.02 16.77 5.09
CA SER A 108 -4.78 17.19 3.70
C SER A 108 -5.26 16.17 2.67
N GLN A 109 -5.67 14.98 3.08
CA GLN A 109 -6.21 13.97 2.15
C GLN A 109 -7.58 14.40 1.59
N PRO A 110 -7.92 13.98 0.34
CA PRO A 110 -9.27 14.18 -0.20
C PRO A 110 -10.33 13.59 0.75
N GLY A 111 -11.26 14.43 1.20
CA GLY A 111 -12.26 14.08 2.22
C GLY A 111 -11.76 14.17 3.67
N GLY A 112 -10.51 14.58 3.89
CA GLY A 112 -9.95 14.82 5.24
C GLY A 112 -10.42 16.14 5.88
N ASN A 113 -10.83 17.11 5.06
CA ASN A 113 -11.38 18.37 5.52
C ASN A 113 -12.87 18.50 5.15
N PRO A 114 -13.81 18.46 6.13
CA PRO A 114 -15.25 18.61 5.86
C PRO A 114 -15.63 19.94 5.21
N ALA A 115 -14.77 20.97 5.34
CA ALA A 115 -15.02 22.31 4.78
C ALA A 115 -14.62 22.46 3.30
N SER A 116 -13.97 21.46 2.70
CA SER A 116 -13.58 21.49 1.28
C SER A 116 -14.73 20.99 0.40
N THR A 117 -15.61 21.90 -0.02
CA THR A 117 -16.74 21.61 -0.93
C THR A 117 -16.40 21.77 -2.42
N THR A 118 -15.16 22.09 -2.78
CA THR A 118 -14.77 22.18 -4.18
C THR A 118 -14.65 20.76 -4.76
N ALA A 119 -15.69 20.35 -5.49
CA ALA A 119 -15.63 19.23 -6.41
C ALA A 119 -14.63 19.58 -7.52
N SER A 120 -13.36 19.31 -7.29
CA SER A 120 -12.37 19.31 -8.37
C SER A 120 -12.80 18.27 -9.38
N ALA A 121 -12.77 18.61 -10.68
CA ALA A 121 -12.97 17.63 -11.74
C ALA A 121 -12.07 16.42 -11.47
N ALA A 122 -12.60 15.21 -11.66
CA ALA A 122 -11.81 14.01 -11.48
C ALA A 122 -10.56 14.10 -12.40
N PRO A 123 -9.34 13.87 -11.88
CA PRO A 123 -8.15 13.93 -12.70
C PRO A 123 -8.25 12.90 -13.84
N ASP A 124 -7.61 13.19 -14.98
CA ASP A 124 -7.49 12.23 -16.07
C ASP A 124 -6.59 11.05 -15.67
N PHE A 125 -6.91 9.86 -16.18
CA PHE A 125 -6.12 8.66 -15.93
C PHE A 125 -4.79 8.66 -16.67
N ALA A 126 -4.75 9.18 -17.90
CA ALA A 126 -3.55 9.13 -18.73
C ALA A 126 -2.30 9.76 -18.07
N PRO A 127 -2.35 10.95 -17.44
CA PRO A 127 -1.22 11.49 -16.69
C PRO A 127 -0.83 10.62 -15.48
N TYR A 128 -1.81 10.05 -14.80
CA TYR A 128 -1.56 9.14 -13.68
C TYR A 128 -0.84 7.87 -14.16
N ALA A 129 -1.32 7.25 -15.24
CA ALA A 129 -0.70 6.07 -15.84
C ALA A 129 0.76 6.37 -16.27
N ALA A 130 1.01 7.49 -16.95
CA ALA A 130 2.35 7.90 -17.37
C ALA A 130 3.32 8.08 -16.19
N ALA A 131 2.84 8.53 -15.04
CA ALA A 131 3.66 8.72 -13.83
C ALA A 131 3.92 7.41 -13.05
N HIS A 132 3.11 6.35 -13.27
CA HIS A 132 3.18 5.11 -12.50
C HIS A 132 3.56 3.88 -13.33
N VAL A 133 3.46 3.95 -14.65
CA VAL A 133 3.88 2.93 -15.62
C VAL A 133 5.01 3.51 -16.50
N ASP A 134 6.03 4.04 -15.85
CA ASP A 134 7.18 4.68 -16.48
C ASP A 134 8.31 3.67 -16.76
N ALA A 135 9.20 4.04 -17.68
CA ALA A 135 10.30 3.18 -18.11
C ALA A 135 11.24 2.76 -16.97
N VAL A 136 11.44 3.62 -15.96
CA VAL A 136 12.32 3.30 -14.81
C VAL A 136 11.69 2.16 -14.02
N ARG A 137 10.40 2.29 -13.69
CA ARG A 137 9.67 1.28 -12.91
C ARG A 137 9.54 -0.05 -13.68
N ILE A 138 9.27 0.02 -14.99
CA ILE A 138 9.23 -1.17 -15.88
C ILE A 138 10.60 -1.87 -15.89
N ASN A 139 11.69 -1.15 -16.14
CA ASN A 139 13.03 -1.73 -16.21
C ASN A 139 13.48 -2.33 -14.88
N MET A 140 13.17 -1.68 -13.76
CA MET A 140 13.43 -2.22 -12.41
C MET A 140 12.62 -3.50 -12.15
N GLY A 141 11.38 -3.55 -12.63
CA GLY A 141 10.52 -4.74 -12.54
C GLY A 141 11.05 -5.89 -13.40
N ARG A 142 11.41 -5.63 -14.66
CA ARG A 142 12.00 -6.63 -15.58
C ARG A 142 13.30 -7.23 -15.03
N ALA A 143 14.18 -6.40 -14.47
CA ALA A 143 15.42 -6.87 -13.87
C ALA A 143 15.16 -7.85 -12.71
N ARG A 144 14.15 -7.56 -11.86
CA ARG A 144 13.73 -8.46 -10.77
C ARG A 144 13.03 -9.70 -11.30
N TYR A 145 12.17 -9.54 -12.27
CA TYR A 145 11.49 -10.65 -12.93
C TYR A 145 12.51 -11.68 -13.47
N GLY A 146 13.50 -11.23 -14.24
CA GLY A 146 14.57 -12.10 -14.75
C GLY A 146 15.38 -12.78 -13.64
N ARG A 147 15.75 -12.04 -12.59
CA ARG A 147 16.58 -12.57 -11.49
C ARG A 147 15.82 -13.52 -10.55
N LEU A 148 14.56 -13.21 -10.24
CA LEU A 148 13.80 -13.91 -9.22
C LEU A 148 12.86 -14.98 -9.79
N ARG A 149 12.64 -15.04 -11.09
CA ARG A 149 11.66 -15.89 -11.75
C ARG A 149 11.66 -17.36 -11.28
N PRO A 150 12.81 -18.03 -11.11
CA PRO A 150 12.80 -19.42 -10.63
C PRO A 150 12.18 -19.61 -9.24
N LEU A 151 12.30 -18.59 -8.36
CA LEU A 151 11.73 -18.58 -7.03
C LEU A 151 10.27 -18.11 -7.04
N LEU A 152 9.96 -17.11 -7.87
CA LEU A 152 8.63 -16.56 -8.02
C LEU A 152 7.62 -17.56 -8.59
N ALA A 153 8.04 -18.44 -9.49
CA ALA A 153 7.20 -19.52 -10.01
C ALA A 153 6.63 -20.40 -8.90
N GLY A 154 7.40 -20.70 -7.86
CA GLY A 154 6.93 -21.41 -6.67
C GLY A 154 5.91 -20.62 -5.86
N ILE A 155 6.06 -19.29 -5.79
CA ILE A 155 5.10 -18.42 -5.12
C ILE A 155 3.80 -18.33 -5.94
N GLU A 156 3.89 -18.15 -7.26
CA GLU A 156 2.74 -18.14 -8.16
C GLU A 156 1.97 -19.46 -8.06
N GLN A 157 2.66 -20.61 -8.06
CA GLN A 157 2.03 -21.92 -7.91
C GLN A 157 1.22 -22.04 -6.60
N LYS A 158 1.73 -21.48 -5.50
CA LYS A 158 1.07 -21.53 -4.18
C LYS A 158 -0.08 -20.54 -4.05
N THR A 159 0.02 -19.39 -4.69
CA THR A 159 -0.94 -18.27 -4.52
C THR A 159 -1.94 -18.17 -5.66
N GLY A 160 -1.60 -18.67 -6.85
CA GLY A 160 -2.33 -18.49 -8.10
C GLY A 160 -2.21 -17.08 -8.66
N VAL A 161 -1.39 -16.22 -8.06
CA VAL A 161 -1.19 -14.80 -8.47
C VAL A 161 0.03 -14.73 -9.40
N PRO A 162 -0.12 -14.19 -10.63
CA PRO A 162 1.02 -14.07 -11.53
C PRO A 162 2.16 -13.25 -10.96
N GLU A 163 3.39 -13.71 -11.16
CA GLU A 163 4.63 -13.09 -10.71
C GLU A 163 4.67 -11.59 -11.02
N ARG A 164 4.27 -11.22 -12.25
CA ARG A 164 4.25 -9.84 -12.75
C ARG A 164 3.31 -8.92 -11.95
N ILE A 165 2.20 -9.43 -11.43
CA ILE A 165 1.24 -8.64 -10.63
C ILE A 165 1.84 -8.37 -9.23
N MET A 166 2.47 -9.37 -8.63
CA MET A 166 3.17 -9.18 -7.34
C MET A 166 4.28 -8.15 -7.48
N LEU A 167 5.08 -8.23 -8.54
CA LEU A 167 6.14 -7.25 -8.85
C LEU A 167 5.59 -5.85 -9.13
N ALA A 168 4.46 -5.75 -9.84
CA ALA A 168 3.83 -4.46 -10.12
C ALA A 168 3.37 -3.76 -8.83
N ILE A 169 2.75 -4.49 -7.90
CA ILE A 169 2.38 -3.94 -6.59
C ILE A 169 3.61 -3.50 -5.81
N PHE A 170 4.66 -4.33 -5.75
CA PHE A 170 5.92 -3.98 -5.09
C PHE A 170 6.53 -2.69 -5.68
N GLY A 171 6.50 -2.56 -7.01
CA GLY A 171 6.95 -1.35 -7.70
C GLY A 171 6.10 -0.11 -7.40
N HIS A 172 4.78 -0.28 -7.30
CA HIS A 172 3.86 0.80 -6.97
C HIS A 172 4.00 1.28 -5.53
N GLU A 173 4.10 0.34 -4.57
CA GLU A 173 4.04 0.67 -3.15
C GLU A 173 5.31 1.34 -2.64
N SER A 174 6.46 0.89 -3.09
CA SER A 174 7.72 1.36 -2.51
C SER A 174 8.84 1.63 -3.54
N GLY A 175 8.52 1.63 -4.85
CA GLY A 175 9.55 1.70 -5.88
C GLY A 175 10.57 0.57 -5.72
N TYR A 176 10.07 -0.65 -5.51
CA TYR A 176 10.88 -1.85 -5.23
C TYR A 176 11.77 -1.71 -4.00
N GLY A 177 11.22 -1.17 -2.92
CA GLY A 177 11.90 -1.01 -1.63
C GLY A 177 12.72 0.27 -1.48
N THR A 178 12.72 1.15 -2.49
CA THR A 178 13.48 2.41 -2.45
C THR A 178 12.84 3.44 -1.50
N PHE A 179 11.51 3.46 -1.39
CA PHE A 179 10.75 4.45 -0.62
C PHE A 179 9.71 3.76 0.26
N THR A 180 10.03 3.51 1.52
CA THR A 180 9.13 2.82 2.47
C THR A 180 8.51 3.75 3.51
N GLY A 181 8.91 5.04 3.50
CA GLY A 181 8.55 5.99 4.53
C GLY A 181 9.49 5.92 5.75
N ASN A 182 9.55 7.02 6.49
CA ASN A 182 10.45 7.16 7.64
C ASN A 182 9.75 7.60 8.93
N PHE A 183 8.42 7.65 8.94
CA PHE A 183 7.68 7.93 10.16
C PHE A 183 7.79 6.74 11.12
N ASP A 184 7.97 7.03 12.43
CA ASP A 184 7.81 6.01 13.45
C ASP A 184 6.36 5.50 13.42
N LEU A 185 6.22 4.19 13.21
CA LEU A 185 4.93 3.55 12.98
C LEU A 185 4.02 3.65 14.20
N LEU A 186 4.55 3.33 15.38
CA LEU A 186 3.78 3.35 16.63
C LEU A 186 3.38 4.79 16.99
N GLN A 187 4.28 5.75 16.84
CA GLN A 187 3.97 7.15 17.08
C GLN A 187 2.89 7.68 16.14
N SER A 188 2.96 7.33 14.85
CA SER A 188 1.97 7.74 13.86
C SER A 188 0.60 7.16 14.16
N LEU A 189 0.53 5.85 14.43
CA LEU A 189 -0.73 5.16 14.76
C LEU A 189 -1.33 5.65 16.07
N ALA A 190 -0.52 5.87 17.11
CA ALA A 190 -0.94 6.44 18.37
C ALA A 190 -1.53 7.84 18.20
N THR A 191 -0.85 8.69 17.41
CA THR A 191 -1.30 10.05 17.11
C THR A 191 -2.66 10.05 16.40
N LEU A 192 -2.83 9.21 15.38
CA LEU A 192 -4.07 9.09 14.61
C LEU A 192 -5.21 8.49 15.45
N ALA A 193 -4.90 7.54 16.33
CA ALA A 193 -5.88 6.97 17.25
C ALA A 193 -6.37 8.01 18.26
N TYR A 194 -5.47 8.82 18.80
CA TYR A 194 -5.78 9.88 19.75
C TYR A 194 -6.61 11.00 19.12
N GLU A 195 -6.23 11.45 17.91
CA GLU A 195 -6.97 12.49 17.17
C GLU A 195 -8.44 12.12 16.97
N GLY A 196 -8.75 10.86 16.70
CA GLY A 196 -10.08 10.30 16.87
C GLY A 196 -10.94 10.19 15.62
N ARG A 197 -10.60 10.80 14.47
CA ARG A 197 -11.38 10.72 13.22
C ARG A 197 -11.62 9.28 12.74
N ARG A 198 -10.65 8.40 12.93
CA ARG A 198 -10.70 6.96 12.65
C ARG A 198 -10.16 6.16 13.84
N ARG A 199 -10.64 6.51 15.04
CA ARG A 199 -10.11 6.01 16.32
C ARG A 199 -10.04 4.50 16.39
N ASP A 200 -11.11 3.81 16.07
CA ASP A 200 -11.17 2.36 16.20
C ASP A 200 -10.17 1.66 15.30
N LEU A 201 -10.05 2.13 14.05
CA LEU A 201 -9.07 1.63 13.10
C LEU A 201 -7.64 1.80 13.62
N PHE A 202 -7.26 3.03 13.95
CA PHE A 202 -5.87 3.30 14.33
C PHE A 202 -5.52 2.77 15.72
N SER A 203 -6.49 2.64 16.64
CA SER A 203 -6.28 1.92 17.90
C SER A 203 -6.01 0.44 17.68
N ALA A 204 -6.73 -0.19 16.76
CA ALA A 204 -6.48 -1.59 16.40
C ALA A 204 -5.11 -1.75 15.73
N GLU A 205 -4.75 -0.88 14.79
CA GLU A 205 -3.44 -0.94 14.12
C GLU A 205 -2.28 -0.62 15.09
N PHE A 206 -2.46 0.29 16.04
CA PHE A 206 -1.49 0.52 17.10
C PHE A 206 -1.23 -0.74 17.93
N LEU A 207 -2.29 -1.43 18.36
CA LEU A 207 -2.16 -2.68 19.11
C LEU A 207 -1.52 -3.79 18.27
N ASN A 208 -1.84 -3.87 16.97
CA ASN A 208 -1.18 -4.81 16.08
C ASN A 208 0.31 -4.49 15.89
N ALA A 209 0.69 -3.21 15.82
CA ALA A 209 2.10 -2.80 15.78
C ALA A 209 2.83 -3.13 17.09
N MET A 210 2.17 -2.97 18.26
CA MET A 210 2.69 -3.44 19.55
C MET A 210 2.88 -4.96 19.58
N LEU A 211 1.97 -5.71 18.95
CA LEU A 211 2.10 -7.16 18.84
C LEU A 211 3.30 -7.57 17.97
N LEU A 212 3.66 -6.76 16.95
CA LEU A 212 4.90 -6.98 16.18
C LEU A 212 6.14 -6.84 17.07
N LEU A 213 6.21 -5.81 17.92
CA LEU A 213 7.28 -5.66 18.92
C LEU A 213 7.34 -6.88 19.84
N GLN A 214 6.18 -7.31 20.38
CA GLN A 214 6.10 -8.48 21.27
C GLN A 214 6.61 -9.76 20.59
N ARG A 215 6.44 -9.87 19.25
CA ARG A 215 6.94 -10.98 18.44
C ARG A 215 8.38 -10.84 17.98
N GLY A 216 9.09 -9.81 18.46
CA GLY A 216 10.51 -9.61 18.21
C GLY A 216 10.85 -8.81 16.96
N VAL A 217 9.88 -8.14 16.30
CA VAL A 217 10.22 -7.18 15.22
C VAL A 217 10.90 -5.98 15.88
N PRO A 218 12.15 -5.64 15.50
CA PRO A 218 12.86 -4.53 16.11
C PRO A 218 12.14 -3.19 15.89
N ARG A 219 12.14 -2.33 16.91
CA ARG A 219 11.48 -1.01 16.88
C ARG A 219 11.94 -0.15 15.70
N GLU A 220 13.23 -0.18 15.40
CA GLU A 220 13.86 0.57 14.31
C GLU A 220 13.38 0.14 12.92
N ARG A 221 12.85 -1.06 12.76
CA ARG A 221 12.19 -1.54 11.53
C ARG A 221 10.75 -1.08 11.42
N LEU A 222 10.11 -0.77 12.55
CA LEU A 222 8.73 -0.27 12.56
C LEU A 222 8.66 1.19 12.12
N LYS A 223 9.09 1.43 10.88
CA LYS A 223 8.97 2.70 10.17
C LYS A 223 8.10 2.52 8.94
N GLY A 224 7.50 3.62 8.49
CA GLY A 224 6.62 3.54 7.33
C GLY A 224 6.03 4.89 6.94
N SER A 225 4.85 4.86 6.33
CA SER A 225 4.09 6.05 6.01
C SER A 225 3.51 6.68 7.29
N TRP A 226 3.14 7.95 7.19
CA TRP A 226 2.44 8.66 8.27
C TRP A 226 1.08 8.03 8.61
N ALA A 227 0.50 7.26 7.68
CA ALA A 227 -0.80 6.59 7.83
C ALA A 227 -0.71 5.15 8.37
N GLY A 228 0.48 4.69 8.73
CA GLY A 228 0.66 3.38 9.36
C GLY A 228 1.00 2.23 8.41
N ALA A 229 1.23 2.49 7.11
CA ALA A 229 1.73 1.49 6.17
C ALA A 229 3.23 1.28 6.35
N THR A 230 3.71 0.01 6.31
CA THR A 230 5.09 -0.34 6.62
C THR A 230 5.64 -1.42 5.71
N GLY A 231 6.97 -1.48 5.62
CA GLY A 231 7.70 -2.44 4.81
C GLY A 231 7.57 -2.18 3.30
N TYR A 232 8.17 -3.04 2.51
CA TYR A 232 8.14 -2.95 1.05
C TYR A 232 6.73 -3.02 0.46
N PRO A 233 5.79 -3.88 0.97
CA PRO A 233 4.44 -3.96 0.45
C PRO A 233 3.50 -2.89 1.01
N GLN A 234 3.98 -1.97 1.86
CA GLN A 234 3.18 -0.94 2.52
C GLN A 234 1.94 -1.51 3.22
N PHE A 235 2.11 -2.61 3.94
CA PHE A 235 1.05 -3.23 4.72
C PHE A 235 0.77 -2.46 6.01
N LEU A 236 -0.49 -2.46 6.43
CA LEU A 236 -0.82 -2.17 7.83
C LEU A 236 -0.35 -3.33 8.73
N PRO A 237 -0.06 -3.08 10.02
CA PRO A 237 0.32 -4.13 10.97
C PRO A 237 -0.62 -5.34 10.99
N SER A 238 -1.95 -5.11 10.95
CA SER A 238 -2.96 -6.18 10.90
C SER A 238 -2.86 -7.01 9.61
N VAL A 239 -2.54 -6.37 8.49
CA VAL A 239 -2.37 -7.05 7.20
C VAL A 239 -1.13 -7.92 7.24
N TYR A 240 0.00 -7.39 7.72
CA TYR A 240 1.22 -8.19 7.90
C TYR A 240 0.96 -9.42 8.78
N LEU A 241 0.30 -9.24 9.93
CA LEU A 241 0.00 -10.36 10.85
C LEU A 241 -0.88 -11.44 10.22
N ARG A 242 -1.73 -11.08 9.28
CA ARG A 242 -2.64 -12.00 8.58
C ARG A 242 -2.02 -12.65 7.35
N THR A 243 -1.26 -11.90 6.56
CA THR A 243 -0.86 -12.31 5.21
C THR A 243 0.64 -12.47 5.02
N GLY A 244 1.46 -12.09 6.01
CA GLY A 244 2.91 -12.25 5.96
C GLY A 244 3.30 -13.72 5.80
N ILE A 245 4.19 -14.00 4.85
CA ILE A 245 4.70 -15.35 4.54
C ILE A 245 6.22 -15.26 4.36
N ASP A 246 6.91 -16.25 4.90
CA ASP A 246 8.30 -16.58 4.61
C ASP A 246 8.37 -17.10 3.16
N GLY A 247 8.87 -16.28 2.27
CA GLY A 247 8.94 -16.53 0.83
C GLY A 247 10.28 -17.12 0.39
N ASP A 248 11.35 -16.91 1.17
CA ASP A 248 12.68 -17.41 0.88
C ASP A 248 13.06 -18.66 1.71
N GLY A 249 12.24 -19.00 2.72
CA GLY A 249 12.41 -20.21 3.52
C GLY A 249 13.46 -20.10 4.63
N ASP A 250 13.81 -18.88 5.05
CA ASP A 250 14.82 -18.67 6.13
C ASP A 250 14.23 -18.83 7.55
N GLY A 251 12.93 -19.08 7.67
CA GLY A 251 12.20 -19.26 8.92
C GLY A 251 11.70 -17.95 9.54
N LYS A 252 11.79 -16.83 8.83
CA LYS A 252 11.31 -15.51 9.26
C LYS A 252 10.40 -14.92 8.20
N VAL A 253 9.67 -13.86 8.56
CA VAL A 253 8.90 -13.05 7.62
C VAL A 253 9.43 -11.63 7.68
N ASP A 254 10.27 -11.26 6.71
CA ASP A 254 10.93 -9.94 6.65
C ASP A 254 10.44 -9.11 5.46
N ILE A 255 9.30 -8.45 5.60
CA ILE A 255 8.78 -7.53 4.56
C ILE A 255 9.56 -6.21 4.48
N TRP A 256 10.55 -5.98 5.33
CA TRP A 256 11.38 -4.75 5.35
C TRP A 256 12.72 -4.93 4.64
N GLY A 257 13.17 -6.19 4.42
CA GLY A 257 14.48 -6.50 3.85
C GLY A 257 14.47 -7.60 2.80
N SER A 258 13.47 -8.53 2.81
CA SER A 258 13.36 -9.62 1.85
C SER A 258 12.37 -9.27 0.72
N GLU A 259 12.86 -9.27 -0.52
CA GLU A 259 12.00 -9.13 -1.70
C GLU A 259 11.08 -10.36 -1.86
N LEU A 260 11.55 -11.56 -1.50
CA LEU A 260 10.79 -12.80 -1.64
C LEU A 260 9.65 -12.89 -0.63
N ASP A 261 9.88 -12.50 0.63
CA ASP A 261 8.82 -12.42 1.64
C ASP A 261 7.78 -11.39 1.26
N THR A 262 8.23 -10.25 0.74
CA THR A 262 7.36 -9.20 0.22
C THR A 262 6.45 -9.72 -0.88
N LEU A 263 7.02 -10.37 -1.90
CA LEU A 263 6.27 -10.88 -3.05
C LEU A 263 5.35 -12.04 -2.65
N ALA A 264 5.81 -12.95 -1.80
CA ALA A 264 4.98 -14.03 -1.25
C ALA A 264 3.81 -13.48 -0.42
N SER A 265 4.06 -12.45 0.41
CA SER A 265 3.04 -11.80 1.22
C SER A 265 2.01 -11.04 0.38
N ILE A 266 2.44 -10.36 -0.70
CA ILE A 266 1.54 -9.74 -1.69
C ILE A 266 0.68 -10.79 -2.40
N GLY A 267 1.29 -11.89 -2.86
CA GLY A 267 0.57 -13.00 -3.48
C GLY A 267 -0.46 -13.62 -2.53
N ASN A 268 -0.08 -13.85 -1.27
CA ASN A 268 -0.98 -14.35 -0.24
C ASN A 268 -2.14 -13.40 0.04
N TYR A 269 -1.88 -12.08 0.10
CA TYR A 269 -2.92 -11.07 0.23
C TYR A 269 -3.95 -11.15 -0.90
N LEU A 270 -3.49 -11.15 -2.15
CA LEU A 270 -4.37 -11.18 -3.32
C LEU A 270 -5.17 -12.50 -3.40
N ARG A 271 -4.56 -13.64 -3.07
CA ARG A 271 -5.26 -14.92 -2.95
C ARG A 271 -6.38 -14.83 -1.91
N ASP A 272 -6.11 -14.30 -0.74
CA ASP A 272 -7.10 -14.13 0.34
C ASP A 272 -8.19 -13.12 -0.04
N ALA A 273 -7.86 -12.13 -0.88
CA ALA A 273 -8.81 -11.19 -1.49
C ALA A 273 -9.64 -11.81 -2.63
N GLY A 274 -9.42 -13.09 -2.98
CA GLY A 274 -10.21 -13.85 -3.94
C GLY A 274 -9.65 -13.86 -5.35
N TRP A 275 -8.34 -13.71 -5.52
CA TRP A 275 -7.68 -13.87 -6.82
C TRP A 275 -7.93 -15.27 -7.39
N LYS A 276 -8.33 -15.32 -8.67
CA LYS A 276 -8.56 -16.56 -9.43
C LYS A 276 -7.37 -16.83 -10.34
N ALA A 277 -6.69 -17.95 -10.13
CA ALA A 277 -5.61 -18.40 -10.99
C ALA A 277 -6.09 -18.55 -12.45
N GLY A 278 -5.24 -18.17 -13.40
CA GLY A 278 -5.53 -18.29 -14.83
C GLY A 278 -6.46 -17.21 -15.40
N THR A 279 -7.14 -16.42 -14.57
CA THR A 279 -7.95 -15.28 -15.04
C THR A 279 -7.09 -14.02 -15.07
N PRO A 280 -6.99 -13.27 -16.18
CA PRO A 280 -6.29 -11.99 -16.21
C PRO A 280 -7.01 -10.93 -15.35
N TRP A 281 -6.33 -9.84 -14.98
CA TRP A 281 -6.94 -8.73 -14.23
C TRP A 281 -7.97 -7.96 -15.06
N GLY A 282 -7.79 -7.92 -16.39
CA GLY A 282 -8.62 -7.24 -17.35
C GLY A 282 -7.99 -7.28 -18.73
N VAL A 283 -8.61 -6.57 -19.68
CA VAL A 283 -8.13 -6.44 -21.06
C VAL A 283 -8.51 -5.07 -21.61
N ALA A 284 -7.60 -4.44 -22.37
CA ALA A 284 -7.90 -3.21 -23.10
C ALA A 284 -8.89 -3.48 -24.23
N VAL A 285 -9.84 -2.56 -24.43
CA VAL A 285 -10.91 -2.74 -25.42
C VAL A 285 -11.16 -1.47 -26.22
N ARG A 286 -11.72 -1.65 -27.42
CA ARG A 286 -12.37 -0.60 -28.20
C ARG A 286 -13.88 -0.72 -28.03
N VAL A 287 -14.53 0.35 -27.61
CA VAL A 287 -15.96 0.41 -27.33
C VAL A 287 -16.65 1.14 -28.48
N PRO A 288 -17.74 0.60 -29.07
CA PRO A 288 -18.49 1.30 -30.10
C PRO A 288 -19.09 2.60 -29.56
N ASP A 289 -19.11 3.65 -30.36
CA ASP A 289 -19.74 4.93 -29.98
C ASP A 289 -21.23 4.76 -29.71
N ALA A 290 -21.89 3.89 -30.48
CA ALA A 290 -23.32 3.57 -30.37
C ALA A 290 -23.69 2.70 -29.16
N LEU A 291 -22.73 2.27 -28.32
CA LEU A 291 -23.04 1.48 -27.13
C LEU A 291 -23.95 2.25 -26.18
N ASP A 292 -25.10 1.67 -25.83
CA ASP A 292 -26.00 2.26 -24.82
C ASP A 292 -25.44 2.07 -23.41
N ARG A 293 -24.71 3.05 -22.94
CA ARG A 293 -24.09 3.07 -21.60
C ARG A 293 -25.10 3.18 -20.48
N THR A 294 -26.30 3.73 -20.75
CA THR A 294 -27.34 3.91 -19.73
C THR A 294 -27.93 2.57 -19.29
N SER A 295 -28.10 1.64 -20.20
CA SER A 295 -28.55 0.27 -19.92
C SER A 295 -27.50 -0.56 -19.18
N LEU A 296 -26.24 -0.11 -19.19
CA LEU A 296 -25.10 -0.78 -18.59
C LEU A 296 -24.72 -0.25 -17.19
N VAL A 297 -25.47 0.68 -16.64
CA VAL A 297 -25.23 1.18 -15.27
C VAL A 297 -25.34 0.03 -14.28
N SER A 298 -24.34 -0.09 -13.40
CA SER A 298 -24.34 -1.14 -12.38
C SER A 298 -25.42 -0.88 -11.33
N PRO A 299 -26.28 -1.86 -11.02
CA PRO A 299 -27.22 -1.79 -9.90
C PRO A 299 -26.54 -2.01 -8.55
N LEU A 300 -25.30 -2.51 -8.54
CA LEU A 300 -24.56 -2.85 -7.33
C LEU A 300 -24.18 -1.58 -6.55
N ARG A 301 -24.34 -1.63 -5.22
CA ARG A 301 -23.96 -0.57 -4.29
C ARG A 301 -23.10 -1.16 -3.19
N PRO A 302 -21.81 -1.45 -3.46
CA PRO A 302 -20.90 -2.03 -2.47
C PRO A 302 -20.74 -1.08 -1.28
N VAL A 303 -20.68 -1.63 -0.07
CA VAL A 303 -20.41 -0.89 1.16
C VAL A 303 -18.97 -0.36 1.14
N THR A 304 -18.06 -1.19 0.63
CA THR A 304 -16.64 -0.82 0.50
C THR A 304 -16.39 -0.20 -0.87
N CYS A 305 -15.64 0.90 -0.89
CA CYS A 305 -15.25 1.61 -2.12
C CYS A 305 -16.41 2.06 -3.02
N PRO A 306 -17.55 2.58 -2.52
CA PRO A 306 -18.73 2.83 -3.32
C PRO A 306 -18.48 3.78 -4.50
N ARG A 307 -17.63 4.81 -4.32
CA ARG A 307 -17.27 5.78 -5.38
C ARG A 307 -16.44 5.15 -6.50
N VAL A 308 -15.61 4.18 -6.18
CA VAL A 308 -14.76 3.45 -7.13
C VAL A 308 -15.66 2.57 -8.01
N TYR A 309 -16.50 1.76 -7.39
CA TYR A 309 -17.42 0.87 -8.12
C TYR A 309 -18.55 1.61 -8.85
N ALA A 310 -18.90 2.82 -8.47
CA ALA A 310 -19.88 3.65 -9.19
C ALA A 310 -19.44 3.99 -10.63
N ARG A 311 -18.14 3.87 -10.94
CA ARG A 311 -17.58 4.08 -12.28
C ARG A 311 -17.57 2.81 -13.14
N HIS A 312 -17.98 1.67 -12.61
CA HIS A 312 -18.01 0.38 -13.30
C HIS A 312 -19.41 0.12 -13.87
N SER A 313 -19.46 -0.46 -15.07
CA SER A 313 -20.72 -0.94 -15.64
C SER A 313 -21.26 -2.15 -14.85
N ARG A 314 -22.45 -2.60 -15.21
CA ARG A 314 -22.92 -3.94 -14.82
C ARG A 314 -21.97 -5.03 -15.33
N TRP A 315 -21.98 -6.17 -14.65
CA TRP A 315 -21.18 -7.34 -15.04
C TRP A 315 -21.87 -8.10 -16.16
N LEU A 316 -21.13 -8.38 -17.22
CA LEU A 316 -21.53 -9.25 -18.35
C LEU A 316 -20.39 -10.22 -18.64
N THR A 317 -20.69 -11.32 -19.30
CA THR A 317 -19.66 -12.23 -19.81
C THR A 317 -18.89 -11.60 -20.97
N ILE A 318 -17.69 -12.06 -21.22
CA ILE A 318 -16.89 -11.61 -22.39
C ILE A 318 -17.64 -11.85 -23.69
N ALA A 319 -18.37 -12.96 -23.81
CA ALA A 319 -19.22 -13.25 -25.00
C ALA A 319 -20.31 -12.18 -25.15
N GLU A 320 -21.00 -11.78 -24.09
CA GLU A 320 -22.01 -10.71 -24.13
C GLU A 320 -21.40 -9.36 -24.51
N TRP A 321 -20.21 -9.03 -23.99
CA TRP A 321 -19.50 -7.82 -24.40
C TRP A 321 -19.17 -7.81 -25.89
N ARG A 322 -18.72 -8.96 -26.45
CA ARG A 322 -18.50 -9.09 -27.88
C ARG A 322 -19.81 -8.92 -28.69
N ALA A 323 -20.92 -9.49 -28.21
CA ALA A 323 -22.22 -9.34 -28.86
C ALA A 323 -22.69 -7.87 -28.88
N LEU A 324 -22.26 -7.04 -27.89
CA LEU A 324 -22.47 -5.60 -27.87
C LEU A 324 -21.48 -4.81 -28.76
N GLY A 325 -20.61 -5.50 -29.51
CA GLY A 325 -19.65 -4.90 -30.43
C GLY A 325 -18.34 -4.43 -29.76
N VAL A 326 -18.11 -4.74 -28.50
CA VAL A 326 -16.86 -4.42 -27.80
C VAL A 326 -15.74 -5.32 -28.32
N GLN A 327 -14.64 -4.72 -28.79
CA GLN A 327 -13.50 -5.43 -29.37
C GLN A 327 -12.33 -5.44 -28.39
N MET A 328 -11.82 -6.63 -28.06
CA MET A 328 -10.58 -6.78 -27.28
C MET A 328 -9.38 -6.39 -28.12
N VAL A 329 -8.57 -5.47 -27.64
CA VAL A 329 -7.35 -4.99 -28.34
C VAL A 329 -6.07 -5.27 -27.55
N GLY A 330 -6.20 -5.77 -26.32
CA GLY A 330 -5.09 -6.19 -25.45
C GLY A 330 -4.99 -7.70 -25.30
N ASN A 331 -3.96 -8.16 -24.63
CA ASN A 331 -3.69 -9.55 -24.26
C ASN A 331 -3.29 -9.64 -22.79
N PRO A 332 -3.55 -10.77 -22.12
CA PRO A 332 -4.37 -11.92 -22.57
C PRO A 332 -5.87 -11.58 -22.57
N VAL A 333 -6.61 -12.19 -23.51
CA VAL A 333 -8.08 -12.06 -23.55
C VAL A 333 -8.70 -13.05 -22.57
N PRO A 334 -9.62 -12.61 -21.68
CA PRO A 334 -10.35 -13.51 -20.79
C PRO A 334 -11.24 -14.50 -21.57
N ALA A 335 -11.53 -15.65 -20.96
CA ALA A 335 -12.43 -16.65 -21.56
C ALA A 335 -13.85 -16.08 -21.76
N ASP A 336 -14.57 -16.58 -22.75
CA ASP A 336 -15.91 -16.09 -23.14
C ASP A 336 -16.94 -16.10 -22.01
N GLY A 337 -16.87 -17.08 -21.11
CA GLY A 337 -17.73 -17.17 -19.92
C GLY A 337 -17.27 -16.33 -18.72
N GLU A 338 -16.09 -15.70 -18.76
CA GLU A 338 -15.61 -14.90 -17.63
C GLU A 338 -16.41 -13.60 -17.55
N LEU A 339 -16.77 -13.23 -16.32
CA LEU A 339 -17.49 -12.00 -16.04
C LEU A 339 -16.53 -10.80 -16.03
N ALA A 340 -16.93 -9.74 -16.72
CA ALA A 340 -16.18 -8.48 -16.73
C ALA A 340 -17.11 -7.27 -16.63
N THR A 341 -16.55 -6.16 -16.18
CA THR A 341 -17.20 -4.85 -16.12
C THR A 341 -16.40 -3.84 -16.93
N LEU A 342 -17.08 -2.96 -17.64
CA LEU A 342 -16.45 -1.90 -18.43
C LEU A 342 -16.09 -0.71 -17.53
N ILE A 343 -14.90 -0.17 -17.75
CA ILE A 343 -14.50 1.15 -17.28
C ILE A 343 -13.91 1.98 -18.41
N GLU A 344 -14.31 3.24 -18.49
CA GLU A 344 -13.74 4.26 -19.38
C GLU A 344 -13.13 5.36 -18.48
N PRO A 345 -11.86 5.21 -18.03
CA PRO A 345 -11.29 6.05 -16.98
C PRO A 345 -11.15 7.52 -17.39
N ASP A 346 -10.93 7.79 -18.68
CA ASP A 346 -10.82 9.14 -19.26
C ASP A 346 -12.09 9.58 -19.99
N GLY A 347 -13.17 8.80 -19.87
CA GLY A 347 -14.45 9.06 -20.55
C GLY A 347 -14.62 8.33 -21.89
N GLN A 348 -15.80 8.52 -22.47
CA GLN A 348 -16.22 7.86 -23.70
C GLN A 348 -15.30 8.19 -24.89
N GLY A 349 -15.04 7.19 -25.74
CA GLY A 349 -14.23 7.33 -26.95
C GLY A 349 -12.72 7.44 -26.71
N ARG A 350 -12.28 7.26 -25.47
CA ARG A 350 -10.87 7.25 -25.06
C ARG A 350 -10.45 5.84 -24.62
N THR A 351 -9.51 5.75 -23.69
CA THR A 351 -9.04 4.47 -23.14
C THR A 351 -10.18 3.71 -22.44
N ALA A 352 -10.31 2.43 -22.71
CA ALA A 352 -11.34 1.57 -22.11
C ALA A 352 -10.80 0.19 -21.76
N TYR A 353 -11.32 -0.40 -20.69
CA TYR A 353 -10.94 -1.74 -20.23
C TYR A 353 -12.18 -2.54 -19.82
N LEU A 354 -12.15 -3.84 -20.11
CA LEU A 354 -12.99 -4.82 -19.41
C LEU A 354 -12.19 -5.40 -18.26
N LEU A 355 -12.72 -5.27 -17.05
CA LEU A 355 -12.09 -5.63 -15.79
C LEU A 355 -12.73 -6.91 -15.26
N THR A 356 -11.94 -7.94 -15.01
CA THR A 356 -12.43 -9.22 -14.49
C THR A 356 -12.61 -9.19 -12.97
N THR A 357 -13.00 -10.33 -12.40
CA THR A 357 -13.10 -10.44 -10.92
C THR A 357 -11.76 -10.25 -10.23
N ASN A 358 -10.62 -10.53 -10.88
CA ASN A 358 -9.28 -10.31 -10.30
C ASN A 358 -8.92 -8.84 -10.10
N PHE A 359 -9.51 -7.94 -10.88
CA PHE A 359 -9.37 -6.52 -10.64
C PHE A 359 -9.89 -6.09 -9.25
N ARG A 360 -10.92 -6.78 -8.75
CA ARG A 360 -11.47 -6.52 -7.41
C ARG A 360 -10.47 -6.87 -6.32
N SER A 361 -9.64 -7.90 -6.51
CA SER A 361 -8.57 -8.24 -5.55
C SER A 361 -7.50 -7.14 -5.47
N ILE A 362 -7.20 -6.48 -6.61
CA ILE A 362 -6.30 -5.32 -6.61
C ILE A 362 -6.98 -4.10 -5.95
N LEU A 363 -8.28 -3.89 -6.17
CA LEU A 363 -9.04 -2.83 -5.48
C LEU A 363 -9.15 -3.06 -3.97
N ASP A 364 -9.12 -4.31 -3.50
CA ASP A 364 -9.06 -4.63 -2.07
C ASP A 364 -7.73 -4.18 -1.44
N TYR A 365 -6.64 -4.28 -2.20
CA TYR A 365 -5.33 -3.77 -1.81
C TYR A 365 -5.33 -2.25 -1.70
N ASN A 366 -5.81 -1.56 -2.73
CA ASN A 366 -5.95 -0.11 -2.75
C ASN A 366 -7.22 0.30 -3.50
N CYS A 367 -8.13 0.97 -2.79
CA CYS A 367 -9.45 1.39 -3.28
C CYS A 367 -9.36 2.57 -4.28
N SER A 368 -8.66 2.37 -5.40
CA SER A 368 -8.50 3.33 -6.49
C SER A 368 -8.47 2.63 -7.84
N ASN A 369 -9.39 3.01 -8.74
CA ASN A 369 -9.38 2.50 -10.11
C ASN A 369 -8.08 2.82 -10.85
N PHE A 370 -7.53 4.01 -10.62
CA PHE A 370 -6.28 4.42 -11.26
C PHE A 370 -5.10 3.60 -10.79
N TYR A 371 -5.01 3.35 -9.48
CA TYR A 371 -4.03 2.45 -8.92
C TYR A 371 -4.16 1.04 -9.52
N ALA A 372 -5.34 0.46 -9.46
CA ALA A 372 -5.53 -0.92 -9.89
C ALA A 372 -5.30 -1.12 -11.40
N LEU A 373 -5.70 -0.14 -12.24
CA LEU A 373 -5.38 -0.13 -13.67
C LEU A 373 -3.86 -0.05 -13.91
N SER A 374 -3.18 0.85 -13.21
CA SER A 374 -1.73 1.02 -13.39
C SER A 374 -0.93 -0.18 -12.85
N VAL A 375 -1.40 -0.87 -11.81
CA VAL A 375 -0.82 -2.16 -11.36
C VAL A 375 -0.94 -3.21 -12.47
N GLY A 376 -2.13 -3.36 -13.07
CA GLY A 376 -2.33 -4.28 -14.19
C GLY A 376 -1.42 -3.97 -15.38
N MET A 377 -1.42 -2.71 -15.83
CA MET A 377 -0.58 -2.23 -16.94
C MET A 377 0.91 -2.40 -16.67
N LEU A 378 1.38 -2.08 -15.47
CA LEU A 378 2.79 -2.27 -15.10
C LEU A 378 3.16 -3.75 -15.08
N GLY A 379 2.25 -4.61 -14.57
CA GLY A 379 2.45 -6.05 -14.57
C GLY A 379 2.58 -6.61 -15.99
N ASP A 380 1.73 -6.18 -16.91
CA ASP A 380 1.80 -6.59 -18.31
C ASP A 380 3.10 -6.10 -18.98
N ALA A 381 3.48 -4.82 -18.76
CA ALA A 381 4.72 -4.28 -19.30
C ALA A 381 5.99 -4.92 -18.71
N ILE A 382 5.98 -5.45 -17.51
CA ILE A 382 7.12 -6.19 -16.93
C ILE A 382 7.31 -7.54 -17.64
N ALA A 383 6.23 -8.19 -18.07
CA ALA A 383 6.27 -9.52 -18.69
C ALA A 383 6.60 -9.51 -20.18
N GLU A 384 6.47 -8.36 -20.86
CA GLU A 384 6.90 -8.16 -22.27
C GLU A 384 8.42 -8.12 -22.41
#